data_f1dfb741fb87a68338fb2801dee8cec3
#
_entry.id   f1dfb741fb87a68338fb2801dee8cec3
#
_cell.length_a   1.000
_cell.length_b   1.000
_cell.length_c   1.000
_cell.angle_alpha   90.00
_cell.angle_beta   90.00
_cell.angle_gamma   90.00
#
_symmetry.space_group_name_H-M   'P 1'
#
loop_
_entity.id
_entity.type
_entity.pdbx_description
1 polymer ?
#
loop_
_entity_poly.entity_id
_entity_poly.type
_entity_poly.pdbx_seq_one_letter_code
_entity_poly.pdbx_strand_id
1 'polypeptide(L)'
;SKRAIRPVVESFEKQKQFITDAGHEIKTPLAIISANTEVLEMVSEPNQWTVSIKNQITRLNGLLKELLSLAKMEEEKPALTMADFNISDAVYDAASPFTTLAETKGKKLTIDVANGLSYHGDEGAIRQLVSILTENAVKYADEDGEIIVKLFTSHNGKETDLEVSNTCKEPPQGDLTKLFDRFYRDDSSRSRSKGEKKGGYGIGLSIAQAIVRSHKSKISCKAENGMMIF
;
A
#
# COMPACT_ATOMS: atom_id res chain seq x y z
N SER A 1 26.04 -24.25 -3.30
CA SER A 1 25.82 -25.28 -4.29
C SER A 1 24.34 -25.40 -4.61
N LYS A 2 23.97 -25.57 -5.89
CA LYS A 2 22.57 -25.62 -6.39
C LYS A 2 21.70 -26.67 -5.65
N ARG A 3 22.28 -27.77 -5.15
CA ARG A 3 21.55 -28.81 -4.41
C ARG A 3 21.07 -28.38 -3.01
N ALA A 4 21.77 -27.47 -2.35
CA ALA A 4 21.38 -27.00 -1.01
C ALA A 4 20.31 -25.88 -1.08
N ILE A 5 20.20 -25.18 -2.20
CA ILE A 5 19.26 -24.06 -2.40
C ILE A 5 17.88 -24.59 -2.84
N ARG A 6 17.83 -25.72 -3.56
CA ARG A 6 16.61 -26.30 -4.11
C ARG A 6 15.49 -26.53 -3.07
N PRO A 7 15.74 -27.15 -1.88
CA PRO A 7 14.68 -27.34 -0.88
C PRO A 7 14.10 -26.03 -0.34
N VAL A 8 14.92 -24.97 -0.27
CA VAL A 8 14.47 -23.65 0.19
C VAL A 8 13.55 -23.01 -0.84
N VAL A 9 13.92 -23.08 -2.12
CA VAL A 9 13.08 -22.59 -3.24
C VAL A 9 11.77 -23.36 -3.30
N GLU A 10 11.79 -24.70 -3.23
CA GLU A 10 10.59 -25.54 -3.24
C GLU A 10 9.66 -25.24 -2.04
N SER A 11 10.22 -24.96 -0.86
CA SER A 11 9.46 -24.56 0.34
C SER A 11 8.79 -23.20 0.14
N PHE A 12 9.49 -22.27 -0.48
CA PHE A 12 8.99 -20.93 -0.79
C PHE A 12 7.83 -20.97 -1.79
N GLU A 13 7.97 -21.76 -2.87
CA GLU A 13 6.92 -21.96 -3.86
C GLU A 13 5.65 -22.59 -3.25
N LYS A 14 5.82 -23.60 -2.39
CA LYS A 14 4.70 -24.22 -1.67
C LYS A 14 4.00 -23.26 -0.73
N GLN A 15 4.75 -22.44 0.02
CA GLN A 15 4.19 -21.43 0.92
C GLN A 15 3.34 -20.40 0.16
N LYS A 16 3.79 -20.02 -1.00
CA LYS A 16 3.15 -19.06 -1.88
C LYS A 16 1.87 -19.62 -2.50
N GLN A 17 1.93 -20.85 -3.05
CA GLN A 17 0.76 -21.53 -3.54
C GLN A 17 -0.29 -21.67 -2.43
N PHE A 18 0.13 -22.01 -1.21
CA PHE A 18 -0.75 -22.10 -0.05
C PHE A 18 -1.43 -20.74 0.26
N ILE A 19 -0.72 -19.61 0.18
CA ILE A 19 -1.30 -18.28 0.39
C ILE A 19 -2.34 -17.96 -0.68
N THR A 20 -2.05 -18.30 -1.94
CA THR A 20 -2.96 -18.07 -3.07
C THR A 20 -4.23 -18.90 -2.94
N ASP A 21 -4.08 -20.19 -2.66
CA ASP A 21 -5.20 -21.13 -2.52
C ASP A 21 -6.05 -20.78 -1.29
N ALA A 22 -5.42 -20.55 -0.15
CA ALA A 22 -6.12 -20.10 1.06
C ALA A 22 -6.85 -18.75 0.83
N GLY A 23 -6.26 -17.87 0.02
CA GLY A 23 -6.89 -16.61 -0.36
C GLY A 23 -8.19 -16.80 -1.11
N HIS A 24 -8.23 -17.70 -2.08
CA HIS A 24 -9.45 -18.04 -2.82
C HIS A 24 -10.49 -18.71 -1.91
N GLU A 25 -10.06 -19.65 -1.06
CA GLU A 25 -10.93 -20.36 -0.13
C GLU A 25 -11.54 -19.46 0.96
N ILE A 26 -10.87 -18.39 1.38
CA ILE A 26 -11.38 -17.44 2.36
C ILE A 26 -12.31 -16.40 1.71
N LYS A 27 -12.10 -16.03 0.45
CA LYS A 27 -12.91 -15.02 -0.23
C LYS A 27 -14.38 -15.44 -0.35
N THR A 28 -14.65 -16.71 -0.61
CA THR A 28 -16.00 -17.26 -0.78
C THR A 28 -16.83 -17.16 0.50
N PRO A 29 -16.39 -17.65 1.68
CA PRO A 29 -17.17 -17.51 2.91
C PRO A 29 -17.35 -16.05 3.33
N LEU A 30 -16.36 -15.18 3.09
CA LEU A 30 -16.52 -13.75 3.36
C LEU A 30 -17.61 -13.11 2.49
N ALA A 31 -17.71 -13.49 1.21
CA ALA A 31 -18.78 -13.01 0.33
C ALA A 31 -20.16 -13.48 0.81
N ILE A 32 -20.26 -14.72 1.30
CA ILE A 32 -21.51 -15.27 1.87
C ILE A 32 -21.91 -14.53 3.14
N ILE A 33 -20.96 -14.26 4.05
CA ILE A 33 -21.24 -13.51 5.28
C ILE A 33 -21.67 -12.07 4.95
N SER A 34 -21.04 -11.45 3.93
CA SER A 34 -21.43 -10.11 3.44
C SER A 34 -22.88 -10.10 2.95
N ALA A 35 -23.22 -11.03 2.06
CA ALA A 35 -24.57 -11.16 1.51
C ALA A 35 -25.62 -11.42 2.60
N ASN A 36 -25.33 -12.31 3.56
CA ASN A 36 -26.24 -12.58 4.66
C ASN A 36 -26.44 -11.35 5.56
N THR A 37 -25.38 -10.57 5.78
CA THR A 37 -25.49 -9.31 6.56
C THR A 37 -26.31 -8.27 5.84
N GLU A 38 -26.20 -8.18 4.49
CA GLU A 38 -27.02 -7.31 3.66
C GLU A 38 -28.51 -7.71 3.71
N VAL A 39 -28.81 -9.03 3.65
CA VAL A 39 -30.17 -9.53 3.81
C VAL A 39 -30.74 -9.22 5.19
N LEU A 40 -29.94 -9.34 6.25
CA LEU A 40 -30.36 -8.95 7.60
C LEU A 40 -30.73 -7.47 7.69
N GLU A 41 -29.97 -6.59 7.04
CA GLU A 41 -30.26 -5.15 7.00
C GLU A 41 -31.47 -4.79 6.11
N MET A 42 -31.85 -5.67 5.17
CA MET A 42 -33.09 -5.50 4.37
C MET A 42 -34.36 -5.87 5.16
N VAL A 43 -34.25 -6.81 6.10
CA VAL A 43 -35.41 -7.29 6.92
C VAL A 43 -35.48 -6.66 8.30
N SER A 44 -34.41 -6.01 8.75
CA SER A 44 -34.35 -5.28 10.02
C SER A 44 -33.47 -4.03 9.84
N GLU A 45 -33.74 -2.97 10.60
CA GLU A 45 -32.88 -1.78 10.54
C GLU A 45 -31.43 -2.12 10.91
N PRO A 46 -30.46 -1.47 10.23
CA PRO A 46 -29.04 -1.62 10.56
C PRO A 46 -28.80 -1.36 12.06
N ASN A 47 -28.07 -2.24 12.71
CA ASN A 47 -27.72 -2.12 14.11
C ASN A 47 -26.19 -2.19 14.31
N GLN A 48 -25.73 -1.88 15.51
CA GLN A 48 -24.31 -1.88 15.82
C GLN A 48 -23.57 -3.19 15.45
N TRP A 49 -24.29 -4.32 15.49
CA TRP A 49 -23.70 -5.64 15.19
C TRP A 49 -23.54 -5.86 13.70
N THR A 50 -24.54 -5.51 12.87
CA THR A 50 -24.46 -5.61 11.40
C THR A 50 -23.40 -4.67 10.85
N VAL A 51 -23.32 -3.43 11.37
CA VAL A 51 -22.26 -2.48 11.03
C VAL A 51 -20.88 -3.02 11.42
N SER A 52 -20.76 -3.62 12.61
CA SER A 52 -19.50 -4.22 13.06
C SER A 52 -19.07 -5.39 12.14
N ILE A 53 -19.99 -6.28 11.78
CA ILE A 53 -19.73 -7.41 10.88
C ILE A 53 -19.24 -6.90 9.52
N LYS A 54 -19.93 -5.94 8.89
CA LYS A 54 -19.53 -5.32 7.62
C LYS A 54 -18.12 -4.74 7.67
N ASN A 55 -17.81 -4.03 8.76
CA ASN A 55 -16.48 -3.48 8.97
C ASN A 55 -15.41 -4.57 9.08
N GLN A 56 -15.69 -5.70 9.75
CA GLN A 56 -14.75 -6.82 9.81
C GLN A 56 -14.59 -7.52 8.46
N ILE A 57 -15.67 -7.69 7.68
CA ILE A 57 -15.60 -8.27 6.33
C ILE A 57 -14.73 -7.39 5.42
N THR A 58 -14.98 -6.09 5.41
CA THR A 58 -14.18 -5.12 4.64
C THR A 58 -12.70 -5.20 5.03
N ARG A 59 -12.45 -5.30 6.33
CA ARG A 59 -11.10 -5.44 6.87
C ARG A 59 -10.44 -6.74 6.40
N LEU A 60 -11.11 -7.88 6.50
CA LEU A 60 -10.57 -9.18 6.08
C LEU A 60 -10.32 -9.24 4.57
N ASN A 61 -11.22 -8.69 3.76
CA ASN A 61 -11.04 -8.58 2.31
C ASN A 61 -9.81 -7.72 1.95
N GLY A 62 -9.59 -6.61 2.66
CA GLY A 62 -8.40 -5.78 2.50
C GLY A 62 -7.11 -6.55 2.78
N LEU A 63 -7.04 -7.23 3.95
CA LEU A 63 -5.89 -8.04 4.34
C LEU A 63 -5.60 -9.16 3.33
N LEU A 64 -6.64 -9.84 2.87
CA LEU A 64 -6.52 -10.90 1.89
C LEU A 64 -5.96 -10.39 0.55
N LYS A 65 -6.48 -9.24 0.08
CA LYS A 65 -5.99 -8.58 -1.13
C LYS A 65 -4.51 -8.21 -1.02
N GLU A 66 -4.09 -7.64 0.11
CA GLU A 66 -2.69 -7.30 0.35
C GLU A 66 -1.79 -8.54 0.39
N LEU A 67 -2.21 -9.63 1.07
CA LEU A 67 -1.46 -10.89 1.11
C LEU A 67 -1.28 -11.51 -0.27
N LEU A 68 -2.35 -11.55 -1.07
CA LEU A 68 -2.30 -12.07 -2.45
C LEU A 68 -1.42 -11.21 -3.35
N SER A 69 -1.47 -9.88 -3.20
CA SER A 69 -0.60 -8.96 -3.94
C SER A 69 0.87 -9.21 -3.59
N LEU A 70 1.18 -9.37 -2.30
CA LEU A 70 2.54 -9.68 -1.85
C LEU A 70 3.03 -11.01 -2.41
N ALA A 71 2.21 -12.07 -2.36
CA ALA A 71 2.56 -13.39 -2.89
C ALA A 71 2.88 -13.34 -4.40
N LYS A 72 2.11 -12.56 -5.18
CA LYS A 72 2.36 -12.35 -6.61
C LYS A 72 3.66 -11.60 -6.90
N MET A 73 3.97 -10.56 -6.11
CA MET A 73 5.18 -9.76 -6.30
C MET A 73 6.48 -10.48 -5.92
N GLU A 74 6.37 -11.57 -5.16
CA GLU A 74 7.51 -12.41 -4.76
C GLU A 74 7.84 -13.52 -5.76
N GLU A 75 7.18 -13.55 -6.90
CA GLU A 75 7.58 -14.42 -7.99
C GLU A 75 9.00 -14.09 -8.44
N GLU A 76 9.84 -15.10 -8.66
CA GLU A 76 11.21 -14.91 -9.19
C GLU A 76 11.17 -14.13 -10.52
N LYS A 77 10.04 -14.19 -11.22
CA LYS A 77 9.71 -13.39 -12.40
C LYS A 77 8.22 -13.03 -12.32
N PRO A 78 7.83 -12.01 -11.56
CA PRO A 78 6.46 -11.53 -11.64
C PRO A 78 6.18 -11.24 -13.13
N ALA A 79 5.02 -11.67 -13.60
CA ALA A 79 4.60 -11.41 -14.97
C ALA A 79 4.27 -9.93 -15.13
N LEU A 80 5.32 -9.08 -15.13
CA LEU A 80 5.19 -7.65 -15.35
C LEU A 80 4.92 -7.40 -16.82
N THR A 81 3.94 -6.59 -17.10
CA THR A 81 3.66 -6.09 -18.45
C THR A 81 4.49 -4.84 -18.70
N MET A 82 5.77 -5.03 -19.04
CA MET A 82 6.71 -3.94 -19.28
C MET A 82 6.40 -3.25 -20.62
N ALA A 83 6.07 -1.96 -20.55
CA ALA A 83 5.80 -1.11 -21.71
C ALA A 83 6.26 0.33 -21.43
N ASP A 84 6.42 1.12 -22.50
CA ASP A 84 6.61 2.56 -22.36
C ASP A 84 5.25 3.22 -22.13
N PHE A 85 5.15 4.04 -21.11
CA PHE A 85 3.92 4.76 -20.76
C PHE A 85 4.22 6.16 -20.19
N ASN A 86 3.20 7.02 -20.17
CA ASN A 86 3.28 8.34 -19.54
C ASN A 86 3.17 8.17 -18.03
N ILE A 87 4.30 8.21 -17.32
CA ILE A 87 4.32 8.08 -15.87
C ILE A 87 3.71 9.30 -15.16
N SER A 88 3.76 10.48 -15.78
CA SER A 88 3.14 11.69 -15.24
C SER A 88 1.64 11.50 -15.06
N ASP A 89 0.96 11.02 -16.10
CA ASP A 89 -0.49 10.75 -16.07
C ASP A 89 -0.78 9.62 -15.08
N ALA A 90 0.01 8.55 -15.09
CA ALA A 90 -0.17 7.41 -14.21
C ALA A 90 -0.07 7.80 -12.72
N VAL A 91 0.89 8.65 -12.35
CA VAL A 91 1.07 9.15 -10.97
C VAL A 91 -0.07 10.08 -10.60
N TYR A 92 -0.43 11.03 -11.45
CA TYR A 92 -1.52 11.96 -11.18
C TYR A 92 -2.86 11.24 -10.98
N ASP A 93 -3.21 10.34 -11.89
CA ASP A 93 -4.46 9.57 -11.84
C ASP A 93 -4.53 8.65 -10.60
N ALA A 94 -3.39 8.08 -10.19
CA ALA A 94 -3.35 7.20 -9.02
C ALA A 94 -3.41 7.97 -7.69
N ALA A 95 -2.88 9.21 -7.65
CA ALA A 95 -2.88 10.04 -6.45
C ALA A 95 -4.15 10.88 -6.29
N SER A 96 -4.74 11.37 -7.37
CA SER A 96 -5.87 12.31 -7.35
C SER A 96 -7.12 11.84 -6.58
N PRO A 97 -7.51 10.54 -6.57
CA PRO A 97 -8.66 10.08 -5.78
C PRO A 97 -8.48 10.26 -4.27
N PHE A 98 -7.25 10.38 -3.80
CA PHE A 98 -6.96 10.59 -2.38
C PHE A 98 -7.14 12.03 -1.91
N THR A 99 -7.34 13.01 -2.83
CA THR A 99 -7.58 14.40 -2.48
C THR A 99 -8.82 14.55 -1.60
N THR A 100 -9.95 14.03 -2.05
CA THR A 100 -11.19 14.06 -1.28
C THR A 100 -11.06 13.31 0.05
N LEU A 101 -10.34 12.19 0.07
CA LEU A 101 -10.10 11.44 1.30
C LEU A 101 -9.23 12.23 2.30
N ALA A 102 -8.24 12.97 1.82
CA ALA A 102 -7.40 13.83 2.65
C ALA A 102 -8.24 14.98 3.23
N GLU A 103 -9.02 15.66 2.39
CA GLU A 103 -9.91 16.76 2.80
C GLU A 103 -10.94 16.33 3.86
N THR A 104 -11.57 15.17 3.70
CA THR A 104 -12.51 14.62 4.71
C THR A 104 -11.85 14.35 6.06
N LYS A 105 -10.52 14.22 6.08
CA LYS A 105 -9.71 14.06 7.29
C LYS A 105 -9.03 15.37 7.75
N GLY A 106 -9.43 16.50 7.21
CA GLY A 106 -8.85 17.81 7.53
C GLY A 106 -7.40 17.98 7.06
N LYS A 107 -6.95 17.22 6.05
CA LYS A 107 -5.58 17.24 5.54
C LYS A 107 -5.53 17.80 4.14
N LYS A 108 -4.38 18.35 3.76
CA LYS A 108 -4.15 18.89 2.42
C LYS A 108 -3.24 17.97 1.62
N LEU A 109 -3.71 17.53 0.45
CA LEU A 109 -2.90 16.79 -0.52
C LEU A 109 -2.51 17.73 -1.68
N THR A 110 -1.22 17.81 -1.96
CA THR A 110 -0.64 18.51 -3.11
C THR A 110 0.00 17.50 -4.03
N ILE A 111 -0.33 17.55 -5.33
CA ILE A 111 0.23 16.69 -6.37
C ILE A 111 1.04 17.56 -7.30
N ASP A 112 2.36 17.43 -7.25
CA ASP A 112 3.35 18.19 -8.02
C ASP A 112 4.09 17.25 -8.97
N VAL A 113 3.56 17.07 -10.16
CA VAL A 113 4.01 16.10 -11.15
C VAL A 113 4.57 16.82 -12.36
N ALA A 114 5.84 16.59 -12.68
CA ALA A 114 6.44 17.06 -13.92
C ALA A 114 5.74 16.44 -15.13
N ASN A 115 5.36 17.27 -16.09
CA ASN A 115 4.56 16.85 -17.25
C ASN A 115 5.36 16.06 -18.28
N GLY A 116 4.71 15.11 -18.93
CA GLY A 116 5.22 14.46 -20.15
C GLY A 116 6.40 13.52 -19.93
N LEU A 117 6.62 13.02 -18.71
CA LEU A 117 7.65 12.03 -18.45
C LEU A 117 7.21 10.65 -18.95
N SER A 118 8.10 9.97 -19.67
CA SER A 118 7.92 8.58 -20.10
C SER A 118 8.75 7.65 -19.24
N TYR A 119 8.20 6.47 -18.95
CA TYR A 119 8.87 5.43 -18.18
C TYR A 119 8.63 4.06 -18.80
N HIS A 120 9.67 3.21 -18.80
CA HIS A 120 9.58 1.83 -19.22
C HIS A 120 9.34 0.92 -18.00
N GLY A 121 8.12 0.43 -17.85
CA GLY A 121 7.73 -0.35 -16.68
C GLY A 121 6.34 -0.95 -16.79
N ASP A 122 5.86 -1.54 -15.73
CA ASP A 122 4.47 -1.99 -15.58
C ASP A 122 3.62 -0.84 -15.00
N GLU A 123 2.80 -0.23 -15.83
CA GLU A 123 1.95 0.90 -15.44
C GLU A 123 1.02 0.55 -14.28
N GLY A 124 0.43 -0.65 -14.28
CA GLY A 124 -0.47 -1.09 -13.21
C GLY A 124 0.24 -1.22 -11.87
N ALA A 125 1.46 -1.75 -11.88
CA ALA A 125 2.29 -1.86 -10.68
C ALA A 125 2.73 -0.46 -10.17
N ILE A 126 3.10 0.46 -11.06
CA ILE A 126 3.44 1.84 -10.67
C ILE A 126 2.22 2.58 -10.11
N ARG A 127 1.04 2.46 -10.70
CA ARG A 127 -0.21 3.01 -10.15
C ARG A 127 -0.50 2.44 -8.76
N GLN A 128 -0.27 1.16 -8.55
CA GLN A 128 -0.41 0.52 -7.24
C GLN A 128 0.60 1.07 -6.22
N LEU A 129 1.86 1.27 -6.62
CA LEU A 129 2.90 1.89 -5.78
C LEU A 129 2.46 3.27 -5.29
N VAL A 130 2.04 4.13 -6.20
CA VAL A 130 1.56 5.50 -5.89
C VAL A 130 0.38 5.45 -4.92
N SER A 131 -0.60 4.59 -5.19
CA SER A 131 -1.78 4.44 -4.33
C SER A 131 -1.39 4.01 -2.92
N ILE A 132 -0.50 3.02 -2.77
CA ILE A 132 -0.02 2.54 -1.46
C ILE A 132 0.67 3.66 -0.68
N LEU A 133 1.60 4.38 -1.33
CA LEU A 133 2.35 5.44 -0.66
C LEU A 133 1.45 6.63 -0.29
N THR A 134 0.54 7.02 -1.18
CA THR A 134 -0.40 8.12 -0.94
C THR A 134 -1.42 7.78 0.15
N GLU A 135 -1.98 6.57 0.14
CA GLU A 135 -2.87 6.10 1.20
C GLU A 135 -2.16 6.08 2.55
N ASN A 136 -0.91 5.60 2.58
CA ASN A 136 -0.08 5.58 3.77
C ASN A 136 0.15 7.01 4.29
N ALA A 137 0.49 7.96 3.41
CA ALA A 137 0.68 9.37 3.76
C ALA A 137 -0.60 10.01 4.32
N VAL A 138 -1.76 9.82 3.67
CA VAL A 138 -3.06 10.32 4.16
C VAL A 138 -3.40 9.75 5.54
N LYS A 139 -3.05 8.50 5.78
CA LYS A 139 -3.33 7.80 7.03
C LYS A 139 -2.47 8.29 8.19
N TYR A 140 -1.17 8.51 7.94
CA TYR A 140 -0.20 8.79 9.00
C TYR A 140 0.20 10.27 9.12
N ALA A 141 -0.20 11.13 8.18
CA ALA A 141 -0.05 12.57 8.35
C ALA A 141 -0.68 13.02 9.68
N ASP A 142 -0.09 14.03 10.30
CA ASP A 142 -0.64 14.70 11.48
C ASP A 142 -2.06 15.25 11.23
N GLU A 143 -2.77 15.63 12.28
CA GLU A 143 -4.02 16.39 12.17
C GLU A 143 -3.71 17.74 11.50
N ASP A 144 -4.58 18.16 10.58
CA ASP A 144 -4.39 19.36 9.75
C ASP A 144 -3.06 19.37 8.96
N GLY A 145 -2.51 18.17 8.73
CA GLY A 145 -1.20 17.99 8.10
C GLY A 145 -1.24 18.07 6.57
N GLU A 146 -0.06 18.19 6.00
CA GLU A 146 0.14 18.21 4.55
C GLU A 146 0.69 16.88 4.04
N ILE A 147 0.23 16.51 2.84
CA ILE A 147 0.73 15.39 2.06
C ILE A 147 1.18 15.94 0.70
N ILE A 148 2.33 15.52 0.23
CA ILE A 148 2.86 15.95 -1.05
C ILE A 148 3.27 14.73 -1.86
N VAL A 149 2.76 14.62 -3.08
CA VAL A 149 3.20 13.63 -4.09
C VAL A 149 3.95 14.38 -5.16
N LYS A 150 5.22 14.05 -5.37
CA LYS A 150 6.07 14.67 -6.37
C LYS A 150 6.59 13.65 -7.36
N LEU A 151 6.60 14.04 -8.62
CA LEU A 151 7.30 13.31 -9.68
C LEU A 151 8.20 14.31 -10.43
N PHE A 152 9.49 14.03 -10.46
CA PHE A 152 10.47 14.92 -11.09
C PHE A 152 11.63 14.12 -11.68
N THR A 153 12.47 14.79 -12.46
CA THR A 153 13.70 14.19 -12.98
C THR A 153 14.90 14.72 -12.21
N SER A 154 15.81 13.84 -11.87
CA SER A 154 17.10 14.15 -11.23
C SER A 154 18.28 13.76 -12.13
N HIS A 155 19.48 14.01 -11.65
CA HIS A 155 20.73 13.69 -12.37
C HIS A 155 20.75 14.14 -13.84
N ASN A 156 20.37 15.40 -14.08
CA ASN A 156 20.29 16.01 -15.42
C ASN A 156 19.31 15.27 -16.37
N GLY A 157 18.16 14.84 -15.83
CA GLY A 157 17.11 14.17 -16.60
C GLY A 157 17.33 12.68 -16.85
N LYS A 158 18.31 12.05 -16.18
CA LYS A 158 18.61 10.63 -16.37
C LYS A 158 17.81 9.70 -15.46
N GLU A 159 17.32 10.20 -14.34
CA GLU A 159 16.54 9.43 -13.39
C GLU A 159 15.17 10.09 -13.18
N THR A 160 14.17 9.28 -12.94
CA THR A 160 12.82 9.72 -12.58
C THR A 160 12.58 9.33 -11.14
N ASP A 161 12.32 10.33 -10.30
CA ASP A 161 12.09 10.17 -8.88
C ASP A 161 10.62 10.41 -8.54
N LEU A 162 10.04 9.48 -7.82
CA LEU A 162 8.75 9.60 -7.18
C LEU A 162 8.96 9.80 -5.68
N GLU A 163 8.49 10.90 -5.15
CA GLU A 163 8.53 11.21 -3.72
C GLU A 163 7.12 11.38 -3.18
N VAL A 164 6.81 10.68 -2.08
CA VAL A 164 5.57 10.88 -1.34
C VAL A 164 5.93 11.24 0.09
N SER A 165 5.49 12.40 0.53
CA SER A 165 5.81 12.90 1.87
C SER A 165 4.57 13.33 2.63
N ASN A 166 4.64 13.26 3.96
CA ASN A 166 3.59 13.73 4.85
C ASN A 166 4.16 14.32 6.13
N THR A 167 3.45 15.28 6.70
CA THR A 167 3.78 15.83 8.01
C THR A 167 3.79 14.76 9.09
N CYS A 168 4.84 14.74 9.90
CA CYS A 168 5.03 13.80 10.99
C CYS A 168 5.87 14.45 12.09
N LYS A 169 5.20 15.02 13.08
CA LYS A 169 5.86 15.70 14.23
C LYS A 169 6.68 14.73 15.09
N GLU A 170 6.22 13.51 15.17
CA GLU A 170 6.86 12.45 15.96
C GLU A 170 7.14 11.25 15.05
N PRO A 171 8.23 11.27 14.28
CA PRO A 171 8.58 10.16 13.40
C PRO A 171 8.93 8.91 14.20
N PRO A 172 8.78 7.71 13.60
CA PRO A 172 9.27 6.47 14.18
C PRO A 172 10.75 6.58 14.53
N GLN A 173 11.12 6.03 15.69
CA GLN A 173 12.49 6.05 16.16
C GLN A 173 13.28 4.81 15.70
N GLY A 174 14.58 4.97 15.47
CA GLY A 174 15.48 3.87 15.11
C GLY A 174 15.60 3.63 13.62
N ASP A 175 15.71 2.37 13.23
CA ASP A 175 15.94 1.97 11.83
C ASP A 175 14.64 2.02 11.02
N LEU A 176 14.50 3.07 10.21
CA LEU A 176 13.32 3.27 9.35
C LEU A 176 13.21 2.21 8.24
N THR A 177 14.26 1.45 7.93
CA THR A 177 14.19 0.39 6.93
C THR A 177 13.22 -0.72 7.35
N LYS A 178 12.99 -0.89 8.65
CA LYS A 178 12.00 -1.82 9.20
C LYS A 178 10.56 -1.50 8.81
N LEU A 179 10.26 -0.26 8.39
CA LEU A 179 8.93 0.10 7.89
C LEU A 179 8.55 -0.70 6.63
N PHE A 180 9.51 -1.23 5.90
CA PHE A 180 9.30 -2.09 4.74
C PHE A 180 9.17 -3.58 5.10
N ASP A 181 9.42 -3.96 6.36
CA ASP A 181 9.24 -5.33 6.82
C ASP A 181 7.74 -5.69 6.87
N ARG A 182 7.44 -6.94 6.55
CA ARG A 182 6.07 -7.45 6.56
C ARG A 182 5.50 -7.43 7.97
N PHE A 183 4.25 -7.00 8.09
CA PHE A 183 3.51 -6.92 9.36
C PHE A 183 4.15 -5.97 10.38
N TYR A 184 5.22 -5.27 10.03
CA TYR A 184 5.81 -4.29 10.91
C TYR A 184 4.87 -3.09 11.10
N ARG A 185 4.70 -2.69 12.35
CA ARG A 185 3.95 -1.51 12.75
C ARG A 185 4.67 -0.87 13.91
N ASP A 186 4.92 0.41 13.81
CA ASP A 186 5.50 1.15 14.91
C ASP A 186 4.54 1.21 16.10
N ASP A 187 5.04 0.90 17.32
CA ASP A 187 4.23 0.86 18.54
C ASP A 187 3.66 2.23 18.93
N SER A 188 4.32 3.31 18.54
CA SER A 188 3.83 4.69 18.73
C SER A 188 2.52 4.94 17.95
N SER A 189 2.32 4.23 16.84
CA SER A 189 1.07 4.29 16.06
C SER A 189 -0.10 3.60 16.74
N ARG A 190 0.15 2.71 17.72
CA ARG A 190 -0.89 2.03 18.51
C ARG A 190 -1.48 2.92 19.60
N SER A 191 -0.68 3.81 20.18
CA SER A 191 -1.10 4.66 21.31
C SER A 191 -1.88 5.91 20.90
N ARG A 192 -1.69 6.41 19.67
CA ARG A 192 -2.34 7.63 19.16
C ARG A 192 -3.81 7.43 18.76
N SER A 193 -4.31 6.20 18.66
CA SER A 193 -5.68 5.91 18.27
C SER A 193 -6.57 5.56 19.44
N LYS A 194 -6.82 6.49 20.36
CA LYS A 194 -7.97 6.38 21.26
C LYS A 194 -9.25 6.64 20.46
N GLY A 195 -9.80 5.59 19.85
CA GLY A 195 -11.12 5.63 19.21
C GLY A 195 -11.21 5.06 17.81
N GLU A 196 -10.37 5.44 16.87
CA GLU A 196 -10.31 4.83 15.53
C GLU A 196 -9.04 4.01 15.39
N LYS A 197 -9.21 2.70 15.17
CA LYS A 197 -8.09 1.84 14.78
C LYS A 197 -7.60 2.33 13.42
N LYS A 198 -6.57 3.18 13.36
CA LYS A 198 -5.84 3.50 12.13
C LYS A 198 -5.22 2.19 11.62
N GLY A 199 -6.06 1.34 11.03
CA GLY A 199 -5.76 -0.04 10.72
C GLY A 199 -5.19 -0.20 9.33
N GLY A 200 -3.89 -0.46 9.23
CA GLY A 200 -3.27 -1.16 8.11
C GLY A 200 -2.63 -2.41 8.66
N TYR A 201 -2.42 -3.40 7.82
CA TYR A 201 -1.90 -4.71 8.23
C TYR A 201 -0.37 -4.74 8.29
N GLY A 202 0.31 -3.62 7.94
CA GLY A 202 1.76 -3.57 7.87
C GLY A 202 2.32 -4.29 6.64
N ILE A 203 1.53 -4.41 5.57
CA ILE A 203 1.92 -5.09 4.34
C ILE A 203 2.14 -4.10 3.19
N GLY A 204 1.47 -2.94 3.21
CA GLY A 204 1.50 -1.99 2.10
C GLY A 204 2.93 -1.57 1.70
N LEU A 205 3.76 -1.14 2.65
CA LEU A 205 5.14 -0.72 2.33
C LEU A 205 6.02 -1.88 1.85
N SER A 206 5.78 -3.11 2.30
CA SER A 206 6.50 -4.28 1.76
C SER A 206 6.09 -4.60 0.31
N ILE A 207 4.83 -4.37 -0.06
CA ILE A 207 4.38 -4.43 -1.47
C ILE A 207 5.04 -3.31 -2.28
N ALA A 208 5.07 -2.08 -1.78
CA ALA A 208 5.75 -0.96 -2.43
C ALA A 208 7.22 -1.29 -2.71
N GLN A 209 7.93 -1.85 -1.73
CA GLN A 209 9.30 -2.29 -1.90
C GLN A 209 9.44 -3.41 -2.95
N ALA A 210 8.51 -4.37 -2.99
CA ALA A 210 8.53 -5.45 -3.97
C ALA A 210 8.31 -4.92 -5.41
N ILE A 211 7.37 -3.97 -5.59
CA ILE A 211 7.15 -3.30 -6.88
C ILE A 211 8.41 -2.58 -7.34
N VAL A 212 9.04 -1.80 -6.47
CA VAL A 212 10.25 -1.03 -6.81
C VAL A 212 11.41 -1.98 -7.16
N ARG A 213 11.60 -3.07 -6.40
CA ARG A 213 12.61 -4.10 -6.71
C ARG A 213 12.38 -4.78 -8.04
N SER A 214 11.13 -5.10 -8.39
CA SER A 214 10.79 -5.74 -9.67
C SER A 214 11.10 -4.82 -10.88
N HIS A 215 11.08 -3.50 -10.67
CA HIS A 215 11.52 -2.49 -11.64
C HIS A 215 13.01 -2.15 -11.54
N LYS A 216 13.81 -2.92 -10.76
CA LYS A 216 15.25 -2.72 -10.55
C LYS A 216 15.60 -1.34 -10.00
N SER A 217 14.67 -0.71 -9.30
CA SER A 217 14.78 0.58 -8.65
C SER A 217 15.01 0.44 -7.14
N LYS A 218 15.13 1.56 -6.43
CA LYS A 218 15.35 1.60 -4.99
C LYS A 218 14.26 2.43 -4.33
N ILE A 219 13.82 2.00 -3.16
CA ILE A 219 12.96 2.77 -2.27
C ILE A 219 13.67 2.98 -0.95
N SER A 220 13.53 4.15 -0.40
CA SER A 220 14.04 4.50 0.93
C SER A 220 13.01 5.36 1.65
N CYS A 221 13.20 5.55 2.94
CA CYS A 221 12.43 6.52 3.70
C CYS A 221 13.34 7.29 4.65
N LYS A 222 12.98 8.53 4.91
CA LYS A 222 13.67 9.42 5.85
C LYS A 222 12.66 10.29 6.60
N ALA A 223 13.04 10.69 7.80
CA ALA A 223 12.32 11.70 8.57
C ALA A 223 13.18 12.97 8.61
N GLU A 224 12.68 14.05 8.06
CA GLU A 224 13.42 15.30 7.93
C GLU A 224 12.46 16.50 7.98
N ASN A 225 12.83 17.55 8.71
CA ASN A 225 12.06 18.80 8.81
C ASN A 225 10.57 18.62 9.19
N GLY A 226 10.25 17.66 10.05
CA GLY A 226 8.88 17.37 10.43
C GLY A 226 8.05 16.66 9.35
N MET A 227 8.71 16.11 8.34
CA MET A 227 8.11 15.32 7.28
C MET A 227 8.66 13.89 7.31
N MET A 228 7.78 12.92 7.03
CA MET A 228 8.15 11.57 6.65
C MET A 228 8.15 11.49 5.13
N ILE A 229 9.25 11.03 4.54
CA ILE A 229 9.48 11.08 3.09
C ILE A 229 9.84 9.66 2.61
N PHE A 230 9.12 9.20 1.61
CA PHE A 230 9.34 7.91 0.92
C PHE A 230 9.75 8.13 -0.51
#